data_f2b6041fabbe2818cf5ce5adf5819932
#
_entry.id   f2b6041fabbe2818cf5ce5adf5819932
#
_cell.length_a   1.000
_cell.length_b   1.000
_cell.length_c   1.000
_cell.angle_alpha   90.00
_cell.angle_beta   90.00
_cell.angle_gamma   90.00
#
_symmetry.space_group_name_H-M   'P 1'
#
loop_
_entity.id
_entity.type
_entity.pdbx_description
1 polymer ?
#
loop_
_entity_poly.entity_id
_entity_poly.type
_entity_poly.pdbx_seq_one_letter_code
_entity_poly.pdbx_strand_id
1 'polypeptide(L)'
;MDCKYQRLTPILEKPRAESLDSCSTLGDLEDLQISLTSGRSVDHVQRLSTVRPFLASNWLWMVHAVLLVTSCTLFTLSITIRSSTLKHVRGFSAWSPAESAVEFNSVRYNITTKGNRFVGAGPEVDKAWREISYDVGDQWIPKSDIKHLEMPKTSLKVNHPETGEEGYRVGMEVFHQLHCINLLRRVTYKEYYEPLGGEFGKGPEELQRHTDHCIEVLRLNIQCNADIGLFTFYMIEGDPLAWPELNSKHVCRNFDQVRQWALEHSVGNMEVLS
;
A
#
# COMPACT_ATOMS: atom_id res chain seq x y z
N MET A 1 -26.71 26.42 -15.99
CA MET A 1 -27.24 25.46 -15.01
C MET A 1 -26.70 25.90 -13.65
N ASP A 2 -27.56 26.62 -12.92
CA ASP A 2 -27.18 27.24 -11.65
C ASP A 2 -27.15 26.20 -10.52
N CYS A 3 -25.98 25.89 -10.01
CA CYS A 3 -25.84 25.12 -8.78
C CYS A 3 -26.07 26.03 -7.57
N LYS A 4 -27.26 25.98 -6.96
CA LYS A 4 -27.53 26.65 -5.69
C LYS A 4 -26.86 25.90 -4.55
N TYR A 5 -25.81 26.50 -3.99
CA TYR A 5 -25.23 26.05 -2.72
C TYR A 5 -26.18 26.40 -1.56
N GLN A 6 -26.66 25.39 -0.85
CA GLN A 6 -27.32 25.56 0.44
C GLN A 6 -26.26 25.73 1.54
N ARG A 7 -26.36 26.84 2.25
CA ARG A 7 -25.52 27.17 3.40
C ARG A 7 -25.93 26.32 4.59
N LEU A 8 -25.08 25.39 5.02
CA LEU A 8 -25.29 24.63 6.26
C LEU A 8 -24.75 25.47 7.44
N THR A 9 -25.65 25.79 8.38
CA THR A 9 -25.31 26.40 9.66
C THR A 9 -24.67 25.37 10.59
N PRO A 10 -23.63 25.70 11.35
CA PRO A 10 -23.02 24.77 12.28
C PRO A 10 -23.87 24.61 13.55
N ILE A 11 -24.25 23.39 13.86
CA ILE A 11 -24.80 23.01 15.14
C ILE A 11 -23.66 22.68 16.08
N LEU A 12 -23.39 23.60 17.01
CA LEU A 12 -22.48 23.40 18.14
C LEU A 12 -23.30 22.79 19.28
N GLU A 13 -23.23 21.50 19.52
CA GLU A 13 -23.62 20.88 20.79
C GLU A 13 -22.38 20.36 21.52
N LYS A 14 -22.16 20.92 22.72
CA LYS A 14 -21.18 20.47 23.70
C LYS A 14 -21.74 19.25 24.46
N PRO A 15 -21.00 18.19 24.66
CA PRO A 15 -21.32 17.19 25.65
C PRO A 15 -20.97 17.68 27.06
N ARG A 16 -21.92 17.52 27.94
CA ARG A 16 -21.91 17.84 29.36
C ARG A 16 -21.09 16.79 30.12
N ALA A 17 -20.15 17.25 30.92
CA ALA A 17 -19.41 16.41 31.85
C ALA A 17 -20.33 16.06 33.05
N GLU A 18 -20.50 14.77 33.30
CA GLU A 18 -21.04 14.27 34.57
C GLU A 18 -19.87 13.86 35.49
N SER A 19 -19.85 14.51 36.64
CA SER A 19 -18.97 14.20 37.76
C SER A 19 -19.51 12.98 38.51
N LEU A 20 -18.63 12.00 38.72
CA LEU A 20 -18.92 10.96 39.72
C LEU A 20 -18.16 11.28 41.00
N ASP A 21 -18.94 11.60 42.00
CA ASP A 21 -18.51 11.84 43.37
C ASP A 21 -18.02 10.57 44.03
N SER A 22 -16.96 10.74 44.78
CA SER A 22 -16.37 9.83 45.73
C SER A 22 -17.33 9.58 46.91
N CYS A 23 -17.49 8.34 47.28
CA CYS A 23 -17.99 8.00 48.63
C CYS A 23 -16.99 7.11 49.36
N SER A 24 -16.34 7.74 50.33
CA SER A 24 -15.55 7.08 51.36
C SER A 24 -16.45 6.69 52.54
N THR A 25 -16.39 5.47 52.99
CA THR A 25 -16.79 5.13 54.39
C THR A 25 -15.75 4.20 54.98
N LEU A 26 -15.12 4.75 56.01
CA LEU A 26 -14.43 3.99 57.09
C LEU A 26 -15.51 3.38 58.03
N GLY A 27 -15.20 2.23 58.56
CA GLY A 27 -15.91 1.59 59.67
C GLY A 27 -15.33 0.19 59.87
N ASP A 28 -14.63 0.02 60.76
CA ASP A 28 -14.48 -0.31 62.15
C ASP A 28 -13.91 -1.73 62.35
N LEU A 29 -12.83 -1.72 63.09
CA LEU A 29 -12.23 -2.83 63.81
C LEU A 29 -13.21 -3.40 64.83
N GLU A 30 -13.31 -4.71 64.93
CA GLU A 30 -13.24 -5.40 66.24
C GLU A 30 -13.23 -6.94 66.07
N ASP A 31 -12.25 -7.52 66.71
CA ASP A 31 -12.12 -8.81 67.38
C ASP A 31 -13.07 -9.98 67.02
N LEU A 32 -12.44 -11.08 66.63
CA LEU A 32 -12.84 -12.39 67.15
C LEU A 32 -11.65 -13.37 67.19
N GLN A 33 -11.38 -13.76 68.43
CA GLN A 33 -10.37 -14.72 68.86
C GLN A 33 -10.57 -16.12 68.30
N ILE A 34 -9.41 -16.70 67.95
CA ILE A 34 -8.95 -18.06 68.27
C ILE A 34 -9.94 -19.22 68.20
N SER A 35 -9.74 -20.09 67.26
CA SER A 35 -9.88 -21.53 67.44
C SER A 35 -8.75 -22.28 66.79
N LEU A 36 -7.88 -22.80 67.59
CA LEU A 36 -6.85 -23.78 67.25
C LEU A 36 -7.51 -25.09 66.84
N THR A 37 -7.44 -25.49 65.59
CA THR A 37 -7.49 -26.89 65.22
C THR A 37 -6.36 -27.19 64.30
N SER A 38 -5.45 -27.96 64.84
CA SER A 38 -4.34 -28.68 64.26
C SER A 38 -4.74 -29.49 63.02
N GLY A 39 -3.85 -29.43 62.02
CA GLY A 39 -3.76 -30.52 61.06
C GLY A 39 -4.20 -30.22 59.63
N ARG A 40 -3.36 -29.45 58.90
CA ARG A 40 -3.22 -29.59 57.43
C ARG A 40 -2.31 -28.52 56.81
N SER A 41 -1.07 -28.43 57.28
CA SER A 41 -0.15 -27.46 56.68
C SER A 41 1.27 -28.01 56.34
N VAL A 42 1.47 -29.31 56.36
CA VAL A 42 2.79 -29.89 56.08
C VAL A 42 2.99 -30.25 54.63
N ASP A 43 1.91 -30.53 53.86
CA ASP A 43 2.05 -30.98 52.46
C ASP A 43 2.28 -29.83 51.46
N HIS A 44 1.86 -28.60 51.77
CA HIS A 44 2.03 -27.49 50.84
C HIS A 44 3.44 -26.88 50.86
N VAL A 45 4.15 -26.94 52.01
CA VAL A 45 5.52 -26.40 52.12
C VAL A 45 6.56 -27.36 51.51
N GLN A 46 6.28 -28.69 51.56
CA GLN A 46 7.17 -29.66 50.91
C GLN A 46 7.12 -29.61 49.37
N ARG A 47 5.98 -29.27 48.76
CA ARG A 47 5.90 -29.11 47.28
C ARG A 47 6.66 -27.88 46.77
N LEU A 48 6.73 -26.81 47.54
CA LEU A 48 7.47 -25.60 47.15
C LEU A 48 9.00 -25.77 47.32
N SER A 49 9.45 -26.65 48.22
CA SER A 49 10.88 -26.92 48.43
C SER A 49 11.51 -27.80 47.34
N THR A 50 10.72 -28.63 46.66
CA THR A 50 11.22 -29.48 45.58
C THR A 50 11.27 -28.78 44.20
N VAL A 51 10.48 -27.73 44.00
CA VAL A 51 10.47 -26.97 42.75
C VAL A 51 11.70 -26.07 42.61
N ARG A 52 12.20 -25.47 43.70
CA ARG A 52 13.38 -24.60 43.65
C ARG A 52 14.66 -25.28 43.19
N PRO A 53 15.08 -26.47 43.70
CA PRO A 53 16.28 -27.14 43.23
C PRO A 53 16.12 -27.67 41.79
N PHE A 54 14.90 -28.07 41.37
CA PHE A 54 14.63 -28.49 40.00
C PHE A 54 14.80 -27.34 39.02
N LEU A 55 14.28 -26.15 39.32
CA LEU A 55 14.43 -24.94 38.53
C LEU A 55 15.91 -24.50 38.47
N ALA A 56 16.63 -24.54 39.58
CA ALA A 56 18.03 -24.15 39.61
C ALA A 56 18.94 -25.13 38.83
N SER A 57 18.62 -26.43 38.83
CA SER A 57 19.39 -27.45 38.11
C SER A 57 19.09 -27.48 36.60
N ASN A 58 17.89 -27.07 36.16
CA ASN A 58 17.44 -27.17 34.77
C ASN A 58 17.22 -25.81 34.11
N TRP A 59 17.69 -24.71 34.70
CA TRP A 59 17.43 -23.38 34.20
C TRP A 59 17.89 -23.17 32.76
N LEU A 60 19.02 -23.74 32.35
CA LEU A 60 19.53 -23.70 30.98
C LEU A 60 18.55 -24.35 30.00
N TRP A 61 18.03 -25.54 30.33
CA TRP A 61 17.02 -26.23 29.52
C TRP A 61 15.72 -25.43 29.43
N MET A 62 15.32 -24.77 30.53
CA MET A 62 14.15 -23.90 30.53
C MET A 62 14.34 -22.68 29.64
N VAL A 63 15.52 -22.05 29.67
CA VAL A 63 15.85 -20.94 28.77
C VAL A 63 15.81 -21.38 27.32
N HIS A 64 16.41 -22.54 26.98
CA HIS A 64 16.36 -23.08 25.63
C HIS A 64 14.93 -23.42 25.19
N ALA A 65 14.11 -23.98 26.07
CA ALA A 65 12.70 -24.25 25.76
C ALA A 65 11.90 -22.97 25.50
N VAL A 66 12.09 -21.93 26.30
CA VAL A 66 11.45 -20.61 26.09
C VAL A 66 11.91 -20.00 24.78
N LEU A 67 13.20 -20.01 24.46
CA LEU A 67 13.74 -19.50 23.21
C LEU A 67 13.17 -20.26 21.99
N LEU A 68 13.10 -21.59 22.10
CA LEU A 68 12.53 -22.43 21.04
C LEU A 68 11.04 -22.11 20.81
N VAL A 69 10.25 -22.03 21.89
CA VAL A 69 8.83 -21.68 21.80
C VAL A 69 8.65 -20.29 21.19
N THR A 70 9.44 -19.32 21.66
CA THR A 70 9.40 -17.96 21.10
C THR A 70 9.77 -17.94 19.63
N SER A 71 10.82 -18.66 19.22
CA SER A 71 11.23 -18.77 17.82
C SER A 71 10.14 -19.43 16.96
N CYS A 72 9.54 -20.53 17.44
CA CYS A 72 8.44 -21.20 16.72
C CYS A 72 7.20 -20.30 16.59
N THR A 73 6.85 -19.55 17.65
CA THR A 73 5.71 -18.63 17.61
C THR A 73 5.96 -17.46 16.64
N LEU A 74 7.14 -16.87 16.64
CA LEU A 74 7.51 -15.81 15.70
C LEU A 74 7.53 -16.34 14.26
N PHE A 75 8.03 -17.55 14.04
CA PHE A 75 8.04 -18.18 12.72
C PHE A 75 6.62 -18.45 12.19
N THR A 76 5.76 -19.06 13.03
CA THR A 76 4.35 -19.29 12.65
C THR A 76 3.60 -17.98 12.43
N LEU A 77 3.82 -16.97 13.24
CA LEU A 77 3.24 -15.64 13.07
C LEU A 77 3.70 -15.00 11.74
N SER A 78 4.99 -15.12 11.41
CA SER A 78 5.54 -14.62 10.13
C SER A 78 4.89 -15.28 8.93
N ILE A 79 4.71 -16.60 8.95
CA ILE A 79 4.02 -17.35 7.87
C ILE A 79 2.56 -16.92 7.76
N THR A 80 1.84 -16.78 8.88
CA THR A 80 0.42 -16.39 8.87
C THR A 80 0.21 -14.98 8.35
N ILE A 81 1.07 -14.03 8.72
CA ILE A 81 1.02 -12.64 8.22
C ILE A 81 1.26 -12.63 6.71
N ARG A 82 2.30 -13.32 6.23
CA ARG A 82 2.63 -13.39 4.80
C ARG A 82 1.51 -14.04 3.98
N SER A 83 0.95 -15.14 4.45
CA SER A 83 -0.17 -15.82 3.78
C SER A 83 -1.44 -14.94 3.76
N SER A 84 -1.68 -14.14 4.81
CA SER A 84 -2.77 -13.17 4.85
C SER A 84 -2.61 -12.05 3.82
N THR A 85 -1.39 -11.51 3.65
CA THR A 85 -1.11 -10.48 2.65
C THR A 85 -1.34 -11.00 1.23
N LEU A 86 -0.81 -12.17 0.88
CA LEU A 86 -1.03 -12.79 -0.44
C LEU A 86 -2.50 -13.08 -0.70
N LYS A 87 -3.23 -13.59 0.29
CA LYS A 87 -4.67 -13.83 0.18
C LYS A 87 -5.43 -12.53 -0.08
N HIS A 88 -5.05 -11.45 0.60
CA HIS A 88 -5.64 -10.13 0.39
C HIS A 88 -5.32 -9.61 -1.02
N VAL A 89 -4.07 -9.68 -1.46
CA VAL A 89 -3.67 -9.28 -2.82
C VAL A 89 -4.48 -10.03 -3.87
N ARG A 90 -4.58 -11.35 -3.76
CA ARG A 90 -5.36 -12.20 -4.69
C ARG A 90 -6.86 -11.94 -4.66
N GLY A 91 -7.39 -11.49 -3.51
CA GLY A 91 -8.81 -11.12 -3.38
C GLY A 91 -9.17 -9.78 -4.05
N PHE A 92 -8.20 -8.90 -4.24
CA PHE A 92 -8.41 -7.52 -4.73
C PHE A 92 -7.53 -7.14 -5.92
N SER A 93 -6.98 -8.13 -6.63
CA SER A 93 -6.17 -7.91 -7.82
C SER A 93 -6.46 -9.01 -8.85
N ALA A 94 -6.37 -8.66 -10.12
CA ALA A 94 -6.19 -9.66 -11.15
C ALA A 94 -4.87 -10.41 -10.91
N TRP A 95 -4.76 -11.62 -11.46
CA TRP A 95 -3.53 -12.38 -11.36
C TRP A 95 -2.32 -11.62 -11.90
N SER A 96 -1.21 -11.68 -11.17
CA SER A 96 0.06 -11.12 -11.61
C SER A 96 1.22 -11.92 -11.04
N PRO A 97 2.28 -12.17 -11.80
CA PRO A 97 3.50 -12.80 -11.26
C PRO A 97 4.18 -11.92 -10.21
N ALA A 98 3.89 -10.61 -10.18
CA ALA A 98 4.40 -9.65 -9.20
C ALA A 98 3.66 -9.67 -7.85
N GLU A 99 2.68 -10.56 -7.64
CA GLU A 99 1.88 -10.60 -6.40
C GLU A 99 2.73 -10.74 -5.12
N SER A 100 3.88 -11.44 -5.24
CA SER A 100 4.81 -11.63 -4.12
C SER A 100 5.61 -10.39 -3.73
N ALA A 101 5.72 -9.43 -4.63
CA ALA A 101 6.39 -8.14 -4.38
C ALA A 101 5.48 -7.10 -3.74
N VAL A 102 4.18 -7.41 -3.59
CA VAL A 102 3.22 -6.45 -3.04
C VAL A 102 3.30 -6.41 -1.52
N GLU A 103 3.62 -5.24 -1.00
CA GLU A 103 3.47 -4.86 0.40
C GLU A 103 2.59 -3.62 0.50
N PHE A 104 1.94 -3.43 1.65
CA PHE A 104 1.09 -2.27 1.89
C PHE A 104 1.73 -1.34 2.90
N ASN A 105 1.87 -0.08 2.52
CA ASN A 105 2.41 0.98 3.36
C ASN A 105 1.39 2.08 3.61
N SER A 106 1.39 2.61 4.83
CA SER A 106 0.62 3.80 5.15
C SER A 106 1.42 5.03 4.73
N VAL A 107 0.86 5.80 3.81
CA VAL A 107 1.49 6.99 3.22
C VAL A 107 0.60 8.21 3.45
N ARG A 108 1.19 9.34 3.82
CA ARG A 108 0.50 10.63 3.77
C ARG A 108 0.89 11.31 2.46
N TYR A 109 -0.11 11.71 1.67
CA TYR A 109 0.18 12.40 0.42
C TYR A 109 0.80 13.76 0.68
N ASN A 110 1.78 14.11 -0.15
CA ASN A 110 2.35 15.44 -0.24
C ASN A 110 2.07 15.98 -1.65
N ILE A 111 1.13 16.89 -1.75
CA ILE A 111 0.69 17.48 -3.02
C ILE A 111 1.46 18.76 -3.38
N THR A 112 2.56 19.07 -2.66
CA THR A 112 3.38 20.25 -2.94
C THR A 112 3.95 20.15 -4.36
N THR A 113 3.65 21.15 -5.18
CA THR A 113 4.14 21.23 -6.56
C THR A 113 5.51 21.92 -6.66
N LYS A 114 5.82 22.85 -5.74
CA LYS A 114 7.09 23.57 -5.75
C LYS A 114 8.26 22.63 -5.43
N GLY A 115 9.22 22.55 -6.37
CA GLY A 115 10.40 21.67 -6.23
C GLY A 115 10.11 20.17 -6.44
N ASN A 116 8.92 19.82 -6.86
CA ASN A 116 8.57 18.44 -7.19
C ASN A 116 9.16 18.07 -8.55
N ARG A 117 9.96 16.98 -8.59
CA ARG A 117 10.67 16.51 -9.80
C ARG A 117 9.74 16.05 -10.93
N PHE A 118 8.46 15.85 -10.65
CA PHE A 118 7.45 15.41 -11.63
C PHE A 118 6.62 16.56 -12.20
N VAL A 119 6.81 17.80 -11.73
CA VAL A 119 6.02 18.95 -12.13
C VAL A 119 6.82 19.84 -13.09
N GLY A 120 6.16 20.28 -14.17
CA GLY A 120 6.77 21.16 -15.17
C GLY A 120 7.12 20.47 -16.49
N ALA A 121 8.01 21.09 -17.25
CA ALA A 121 8.55 20.59 -18.52
C ALA A 121 10.08 20.67 -18.47
N GLY A 122 10.75 19.84 -19.30
CA GLY A 122 12.19 19.84 -19.43
C GLY A 122 12.83 18.48 -19.24
N PRO A 123 14.16 18.37 -19.58
CA PRO A 123 14.85 17.08 -19.61
C PRO A 123 14.87 16.34 -18.29
N GLU A 124 15.04 17.07 -17.17
CA GLU A 124 15.10 16.47 -15.83
C GLU A 124 13.71 15.94 -15.40
N VAL A 125 12.65 16.67 -15.75
CA VAL A 125 11.28 16.23 -15.49
C VAL A 125 10.97 14.99 -16.34
N ASP A 126 11.33 14.99 -17.61
CA ASP A 126 11.14 13.86 -18.52
C ASP A 126 11.92 12.62 -18.05
N LYS A 127 13.13 12.78 -17.56
CA LYS A 127 13.92 11.73 -16.95
C LYS A 127 13.19 11.13 -15.75
N ALA A 128 12.67 11.97 -14.84
CA ALA A 128 11.95 11.51 -13.67
C ALA A 128 10.71 10.68 -14.04
N TRP A 129 9.94 11.12 -15.04
CA TRP A 129 8.78 10.37 -15.54
C TRP A 129 9.15 9.07 -16.24
N ARG A 130 10.24 9.05 -17.00
CA ARG A 130 10.74 7.83 -17.65
C ARG A 130 11.15 6.78 -16.63
N GLU A 131 11.86 7.17 -15.57
CA GLU A 131 12.31 6.27 -14.50
C GLU A 131 11.18 5.49 -13.83
N ILE A 132 9.97 6.06 -13.76
CA ILE A 132 8.80 5.43 -13.12
C ILE A 132 7.80 4.83 -14.13
N SER A 133 8.06 4.92 -15.43
CA SER A 133 7.18 4.40 -16.47
C SER A 133 7.96 3.66 -17.56
N TYR A 134 8.41 4.37 -18.58
CA TYR A 134 8.99 3.80 -19.79
C TYR A 134 10.28 2.98 -19.55
N ASP A 135 11.19 3.48 -18.70
CA ASP A 135 12.48 2.82 -18.47
C ASP A 135 12.36 1.52 -17.65
N VAL A 136 11.19 1.21 -17.13
CA VAL A 136 10.91 -0.08 -16.46
C VAL A 136 10.87 -1.22 -17.48
N GLY A 137 10.40 -0.96 -18.69
CA GLY A 137 10.24 -1.96 -19.75
C GLY A 137 9.07 -2.91 -19.53
N ASP A 138 8.88 -3.82 -20.47
CA ASP A 138 7.87 -4.87 -20.39
C ASP A 138 8.44 -6.13 -19.72
N GLN A 139 7.57 -6.99 -19.24
CA GLN A 139 7.91 -8.24 -18.57
C GLN A 139 7.62 -9.44 -19.46
N TRP A 140 8.13 -10.59 -19.08
CA TRP A 140 7.89 -11.86 -19.73
C TRP A 140 7.16 -12.82 -18.79
N ILE A 141 6.22 -13.60 -19.36
CA ILE A 141 5.58 -14.71 -18.67
C ILE A 141 5.66 -16.00 -19.50
N PRO A 142 5.76 -17.18 -18.87
CA PRO A 142 5.74 -18.45 -19.57
C PRO A 142 4.38 -18.70 -20.25
N LYS A 143 4.37 -19.53 -21.30
CA LYS A 143 3.14 -19.85 -22.04
C LYS A 143 2.03 -20.45 -21.17
N SER A 144 2.39 -21.12 -20.08
CA SER A 144 1.44 -21.71 -19.13
C SER A 144 0.56 -20.67 -18.46
N ASP A 145 1.04 -19.44 -18.30
CA ASP A 145 0.45 -18.42 -17.44
C ASP A 145 -0.55 -17.52 -18.16
N ILE A 146 -0.55 -17.52 -19.51
CA ILE A 146 -1.52 -16.75 -20.30
C ILE A 146 -2.98 -17.03 -19.95
N LYS A 147 -3.27 -18.25 -19.51
CA LYS A 147 -4.61 -18.65 -19.06
C LYS A 147 -5.10 -17.89 -17.84
N HIS A 148 -4.19 -17.42 -16.99
CA HIS A 148 -4.51 -16.63 -15.79
C HIS A 148 -4.87 -15.19 -16.11
N LEU A 149 -4.40 -14.68 -17.28
CA LEU A 149 -4.75 -13.36 -17.78
C LEU A 149 -6.04 -13.36 -18.62
N GLU A 150 -6.61 -14.55 -18.94
CA GLU A 150 -7.75 -14.68 -19.83
C GLU A 150 -7.55 -14.00 -21.20
N MET A 151 -6.29 -13.84 -21.62
CA MET A 151 -5.91 -13.19 -22.86
C MET A 151 -5.73 -14.19 -24.02
N PRO A 152 -5.88 -13.74 -25.28
CA PRO A 152 -5.74 -14.60 -26.43
C PRO A 152 -4.36 -15.24 -26.54
N LYS A 153 -4.30 -16.52 -26.90
CA LYS A 153 -3.04 -17.24 -27.20
C LYS A 153 -2.29 -16.69 -28.42
N THR A 154 -2.91 -15.79 -29.15
CA THR A 154 -2.31 -15.02 -30.26
C THR A 154 -1.58 -13.76 -29.82
N SER A 155 -1.58 -13.44 -28.50
CA SER A 155 -0.80 -12.35 -27.95
C SER A 155 0.69 -12.46 -28.31
N LEU A 156 1.40 -11.34 -28.30
CA LEU A 156 2.80 -11.23 -28.75
C LEU A 156 3.70 -12.18 -27.94
N LYS A 157 4.37 -13.06 -28.66
CA LYS A 157 5.38 -13.97 -28.10
C LYS A 157 6.77 -13.44 -28.30
N VAL A 158 7.60 -13.62 -27.30
CA VAL A 158 9.03 -13.28 -27.32
C VAL A 158 9.82 -14.38 -26.62
N ASN A 159 11.08 -14.50 -26.95
CA ASN A 159 11.99 -15.38 -26.23
C ASN A 159 12.54 -14.64 -25.01
N HIS A 160 12.60 -15.33 -23.88
CA HIS A 160 13.24 -14.80 -22.68
C HIS A 160 14.73 -14.54 -22.98
N PRO A 161 15.28 -13.36 -22.65
CA PRO A 161 16.62 -12.96 -23.06
C PRO A 161 17.72 -13.87 -22.52
N GLU A 162 17.55 -14.46 -21.34
CA GLU A 162 18.56 -15.31 -20.70
C GLU A 162 18.36 -16.80 -21.01
N THR A 163 17.11 -17.28 -20.97
CA THR A 163 16.80 -18.72 -21.09
C THR A 163 16.52 -19.15 -22.53
N GLY A 164 16.17 -18.21 -23.42
CA GLY A 164 15.70 -18.48 -24.78
C GLY A 164 14.31 -19.12 -24.85
N GLU A 165 13.64 -19.31 -23.72
CA GLU A 165 12.29 -19.90 -23.66
C GLU A 165 11.27 -18.94 -24.30
N GLU A 166 10.41 -19.47 -25.17
CA GLU A 166 9.32 -18.71 -25.77
C GLU A 166 8.16 -18.54 -24.79
N GLY A 167 7.78 -17.29 -24.51
CA GLY A 167 6.66 -16.90 -23.65
C GLY A 167 5.91 -15.71 -24.21
N TYR A 168 5.18 -15.02 -23.38
CA TYR A 168 4.42 -13.83 -23.77
C TYR A 168 5.05 -12.56 -23.19
N ARG A 169 5.10 -11.51 -24.01
CA ARG A 169 5.43 -10.17 -23.57
C ARG A 169 4.20 -9.53 -22.95
N VAL A 170 4.35 -8.98 -21.75
CA VAL A 170 3.27 -8.35 -20.96
C VAL A 170 3.73 -7.03 -20.39
N GLY A 171 2.81 -6.08 -20.26
CA GLY A 171 3.02 -4.82 -19.56
C GLY A 171 2.24 -4.79 -18.26
N MET A 172 2.77 -4.10 -17.26
CA MET A 172 2.04 -3.86 -16.01
C MET A 172 1.24 -2.56 -16.10
N GLU A 173 -0.03 -2.64 -15.73
CA GLU A 173 -1.00 -1.52 -15.81
C GLU A 173 -0.50 -0.23 -15.16
N VAL A 174 0.17 -0.30 -14.01
CA VAL A 174 0.64 0.89 -13.30
C VAL A 174 1.63 1.70 -14.13
N PHE A 175 2.52 1.05 -14.91
CA PHE A 175 3.50 1.77 -15.72
C PHE A 175 2.87 2.35 -16.98
N HIS A 176 1.88 1.67 -17.56
CA HIS A 176 1.06 2.22 -18.64
C HIS A 176 0.26 3.44 -18.17
N GLN A 177 -0.35 3.39 -17.00
CA GLN A 177 -1.09 4.51 -16.43
C GLN A 177 -0.18 5.72 -16.15
N LEU A 178 1.02 5.49 -15.62
CA LEU A 178 2.03 6.54 -15.42
C LEU A 178 2.52 7.12 -16.77
N HIS A 179 2.68 6.28 -17.80
CA HIS A 179 2.93 6.74 -19.16
C HIS A 179 1.78 7.64 -19.67
N CYS A 180 0.54 7.25 -19.47
CA CYS A 180 -0.64 8.03 -19.82
C CYS A 180 -0.66 9.40 -19.11
N ILE A 181 -0.41 9.44 -17.79
CA ILE A 181 -0.32 10.72 -17.06
C ILE A 181 0.81 11.58 -17.62
N ASN A 182 1.97 10.99 -17.93
CA ASN A 182 3.09 11.72 -18.52
C ASN A 182 2.74 12.32 -19.90
N LEU A 183 1.99 11.59 -20.75
CA LEU A 183 1.51 12.14 -22.02
C LEU A 183 0.57 13.34 -21.78
N LEU A 184 -0.41 13.21 -20.88
CA LEU A 184 -1.32 14.30 -20.53
C LEU A 184 -0.54 15.51 -19.98
N ARG A 185 0.45 15.30 -19.10
CA ARG A 185 1.35 16.37 -18.66
C ARG A 185 2.01 17.05 -19.87
N ARG A 186 2.62 16.30 -20.78
CA ARG A 186 3.28 16.88 -21.96
C ARG A 186 2.32 17.67 -22.83
N VAL A 187 1.08 17.23 -22.96
CA VAL A 187 0.03 17.98 -23.70
C VAL A 187 -0.28 19.32 -23.03
N THR A 188 -0.26 19.43 -21.68
CA THR A 188 -0.43 20.71 -20.98
C THR A 188 0.76 21.67 -21.17
N TYR A 189 1.93 21.17 -21.57
CA TYR A 189 3.11 21.95 -21.93
C TYR A 189 3.40 21.87 -23.44
N LYS A 190 2.38 21.89 -24.26
CA LYS A 190 2.45 21.69 -25.71
C LYS A 190 3.49 22.57 -26.40
N GLU A 191 3.55 23.85 -26.07
CA GLU A 191 4.50 24.80 -26.64
C GLU A 191 5.98 24.35 -26.49
N TYR A 192 6.30 23.68 -25.40
CA TYR A 192 7.62 23.12 -25.16
C TYR A 192 7.86 21.81 -25.92
N TYR A 193 6.87 20.90 -25.96
CA TYR A 193 7.06 19.54 -26.48
C TYR A 193 6.81 19.41 -27.98
N GLU A 194 5.95 20.22 -28.58
CA GLU A 194 5.62 20.15 -30.01
C GLU A 194 6.85 20.28 -30.93
N PRO A 195 7.79 21.20 -30.68
CA PRO A 195 9.01 21.30 -31.49
C PRO A 195 9.97 20.11 -31.34
N LEU A 196 9.85 19.33 -30.25
CA LEU A 196 10.70 18.16 -29.98
C LEU A 196 10.23 16.90 -30.73
N GLY A 197 9.05 16.94 -31.36
CA GLY A 197 8.49 15.80 -32.09
C GLY A 197 7.95 14.68 -31.18
N GLY A 198 8.35 13.43 -31.43
CA GLY A 198 7.79 12.27 -30.73
C GLY A 198 6.30 12.10 -30.98
N GLU A 199 5.47 11.99 -29.95
CA GLU A 199 4.00 11.88 -30.08
C GLU A 199 3.39 13.07 -30.80
N PHE A 200 3.93 14.28 -30.61
CA PHE A 200 3.46 15.51 -31.27
C PHE A 200 3.79 15.50 -32.77
N GLY A 201 4.85 14.83 -33.19
CA GLY A 201 5.24 14.71 -34.61
C GLY A 201 4.36 13.77 -35.43
N LYS A 202 3.50 12.95 -34.78
CA LYS A 202 2.57 12.04 -35.47
C LYS A 202 1.33 12.74 -36.05
N GLY A 203 1.16 14.02 -35.78
CA GLY A 203 0.02 14.84 -36.20
C GLY A 203 -1.06 14.98 -35.12
N PRO A 204 -1.92 16.00 -35.30
CA PRO A 204 -2.90 16.37 -34.27
C PRO A 204 -3.97 15.30 -34.03
N GLU A 205 -4.42 14.61 -35.07
CA GLU A 205 -5.45 13.58 -34.94
C GLU A 205 -4.93 12.35 -34.13
N GLU A 206 -3.71 11.91 -34.40
CA GLU A 206 -3.10 10.79 -33.69
C GLU A 206 -2.77 11.16 -32.26
N LEU A 207 -2.28 12.38 -32.01
CA LEU A 207 -2.07 12.90 -30.67
C LEU A 207 -3.37 12.94 -29.87
N GLN A 208 -4.47 13.44 -30.50
CA GLN A 208 -5.79 13.49 -29.85
C GLN A 208 -6.28 12.07 -29.52
N ARG A 209 -6.22 11.15 -30.48
CA ARG A 209 -6.62 9.74 -30.29
C ARG A 209 -5.85 9.09 -29.13
N HIS A 210 -4.54 9.31 -29.04
CA HIS A 210 -3.72 8.78 -27.97
C HIS A 210 -4.04 9.43 -26.61
N THR A 211 -4.30 10.74 -26.61
CA THR A 211 -4.71 11.49 -25.42
C THR A 211 -6.07 10.99 -24.89
N ASP A 212 -7.05 10.81 -25.77
CA ASP A 212 -8.38 10.28 -25.39
C ASP A 212 -8.28 8.85 -24.84
N HIS A 213 -7.45 8.00 -25.46
CA HIS A 213 -7.16 6.67 -24.94
C HIS A 213 -6.58 6.74 -23.50
N CYS A 214 -5.60 7.60 -23.27
CA CYS A 214 -4.99 7.78 -21.95
C CYS A 214 -5.99 8.26 -20.90
N ILE A 215 -6.87 9.21 -21.26
CA ILE A 215 -7.94 9.68 -20.38
C ILE A 215 -8.87 8.51 -20.01
N GLU A 216 -9.27 7.70 -20.98
CA GLU A 216 -10.18 6.58 -20.77
C GLU A 216 -9.56 5.49 -19.87
N VAL A 217 -8.29 5.11 -20.09
CA VAL A 217 -7.56 4.17 -19.25
C VAL A 217 -7.53 4.65 -17.79
N LEU A 218 -7.19 5.91 -17.57
CA LEU A 218 -7.13 6.48 -16.21
C LEU A 218 -8.51 6.58 -15.57
N ARG A 219 -9.54 6.97 -16.33
CA ARG A 219 -10.93 7.02 -15.88
C ARG A 219 -11.39 5.64 -15.38
N LEU A 220 -11.16 4.59 -16.18
CA LEU A 220 -11.53 3.23 -15.84
C LEU A 220 -10.78 2.73 -14.58
N ASN A 221 -9.49 3.04 -14.47
CA ASN A 221 -8.70 2.68 -13.30
C ASN A 221 -9.20 3.36 -12.02
N ILE A 222 -9.46 4.67 -12.08
CA ILE A 222 -9.99 5.44 -10.94
C ILE A 222 -11.36 4.89 -10.51
N GLN A 223 -12.24 4.58 -11.45
CA GLN A 223 -13.56 4.00 -11.14
C GLN A 223 -13.44 2.58 -10.57
N CYS A 224 -12.53 1.77 -11.09
CA CYS A 224 -12.33 0.40 -10.61
C CYS A 224 -11.81 0.38 -9.17
N ASN A 225 -10.85 1.27 -8.84
CA ASN A 225 -10.28 1.35 -7.50
C ASN A 225 -11.21 2.06 -6.51
N ALA A 226 -12.09 2.99 -6.98
CA ALA A 226 -13.10 3.69 -6.19
C ALA A 226 -12.61 4.04 -4.78
N ASP A 227 -11.53 4.83 -4.69
CA ASP A 227 -10.92 5.20 -3.40
C ASP A 227 -11.95 5.88 -2.50
N ILE A 228 -12.20 5.28 -1.34
CA ILE A 228 -13.13 5.78 -0.32
C ILE A 228 -12.46 6.67 0.73
N GLY A 229 -11.17 7.01 0.53
CA GLY A 229 -10.42 7.92 1.38
C GLY A 229 -11.09 9.29 1.47
N LEU A 230 -10.98 9.93 2.64
CA LEU A 230 -11.59 11.23 2.89
C LEU A 230 -10.51 12.30 3.04
N PHE A 231 -10.83 13.50 2.57
CA PHE A 231 -10.07 14.70 2.80
C PHE A 231 -10.97 15.77 3.42
N THR A 232 -10.37 16.77 4.06
CA THR A 232 -11.09 17.88 4.68
C THR A 232 -10.98 19.14 3.83
N PHE A 233 -11.59 20.21 4.30
CA PHE A 233 -11.50 21.53 3.67
C PHE A 233 -11.01 22.55 4.69
N TYR A 234 -10.34 23.60 4.21
CA TYR A 234 -9.92 24.73 5.01
C TYR A 234 -10.23 26.06 4.31
N MET A 235 -10.34 27.12 5.10
CA MET A 235 -10.56 28.46 4.58
C MET A 235 -9.22 29.22 4.52
N ILE A 236 -9.03 29.97 3.45
CA ILE A 236 -7.96 30.97 3.34
C ILE A 236 -8.58 32.33 3.61
N GLU A 237 -7.96 33.13 4.46
CA GLU A 237 -8.43 34.49 4.75
C GLU A 237 -8.50 35.32 3.46
N GLY A 238 -9.68 35.91 3.22
CA GLY A 238 -9.94 36.69 2.00
C GLY A 238 -10.41 35.90 0.80
N ASP A 239 -10.42 34.56 0.84
CA ASP A 239 -10.99 33.71 -0.20
C ASP A 239 -12.40 33.26 0.18
N PRO A 240 -13.43 33.51 -0.68
CA PRO A 240 -14.80 33.10 -0.40
C PRO A 240 -15.03 31.59 -0.51
N LEU A 241 -14.06 30.82 -1.05
CA LEU A 241 -14.19 29.39 -1.30
C LEU A 241 -13.34 28.58 -0.29
N ALA A 242 -13.87 27.46 0.14
CA ALA A 242 -13.11 26.48 0.89
C ALA A 242 -12.19 25.68 -0.03
N TRP A 243 -10.97 25.46 0.40
CA TRP A 243 -9.95 24.69 -0.33
C TRP A 243 -9.81 23.28 0.23
N PRO A 244 -9.64 22.24 -0.61
CA PRO A 244 -9.48 20.88 -0.15
C PRO A 244 -8.09 20.67 0.46
N GLU A 245 -8.03 20.04 1.65
CA GLU A 245 -6.79 19.54 2.25
C GLU A 245 -6.57 18.10 1.81
N LEU A 246 -5.75 17.94 0.76
CA LEU A 246 -5.52 16.65 0.11
C LEU A 246 -4.31 15.87 0.67
N ASN A 247 -3.61 16.40 1.68
CA ASN A 247 -2.51 15.72 2.37
C ASN A 247 -3.05 14.65 3.35
N SER A 248 -3.95 13.79 2.87
CA SER A 248 -4.59 12.75 3.65
C SER A 248 -3.74 11.48 3.74
N LYS A 249 -4.11 10.59 4.66
CA LYS A 249 -3.46 9.30 4.85
C LYS A 249 -4.09 8.27 3.92
N HIS A 250 -3.26 7.53 3.22
CA HIS A 250 -3.65 6.43 2.34
C HIS A 250 -2.94 5.13 2.73
N VAL A 251 -3.49 4.01 2.33
CA VAL A 251 -2.82 2.70 2.35
C VAL A 251 -2.52 2.31 0.92
N CYS A 252 -1.24 2.32 0.57
CA CYS A 252 -0.78 2.10 -0.79
C CYS A 252 0.00 0.79 -0.89
N ARG A 253 -0.03 0.16 -2.07
CA ARG A 253 1.00 -0.82 -2.40
C ARG A 253 2.36 -0.12 -2.43
N ASN A 254 3.41 -0.78 -1.95
CA ASN A 254 4.76 -0.26 -2.02
C ASN A 254 5.19 -0.21 -3.49
N PHE A 255 5.09 0.98 -4.10
CA PHE A 255 5.39 1.19 -5.51
C PHE A 255 6.85 0.85 -5.84
N ASP A 256 7.78 1.21 -4.96
CA ASP A 256 9.21 0.99 -5.21
C ASP A 256 9.54 -0.51 -5.29
N GLN A 257 8.93 -1.34 -4.46
CA GLN A 257 9.10 -2.80 -4.53
C GLN A 257 8.48 -3.40 -5.80
N VAL A 258 7.27 -2.96 -6.17
CA VAL A 258 6.63 -3.39 -7.43
C VAL A 258 7.49 -2.98 -8.63
N ARG A 259 8.02 -1.76 -8.63
CA ARG A 259 8.92 -1.25 -9.67
C ARG A 259 10.25 -2.03 -9.71
N GLN A 260 10.84 -2.31 -8.55
CA GLN A 260 12.08 -3.10 -8.49
C GLN A 260 11.87 -4.50 -9.05
N TRP A 261 10.78 -5.17 -8.66
CA TRP A 261 10.41 -6.46 -9.23
C TRP A 261 10.27 -6.39 -10.75
N ALA A 262 9.60 -5.37 -11.27
CA ALA A 262 9.39 -5.20 -12.71
C ALA A 262 10.70 -4.97 -13.48
N LEU A 263 11.65 -4.22 -12.91
CA LEU A 263 12.99 -4.01 -13.47
C LEU A 263 13.79 -5.32 -13.52
N GLU A 264 13.74 -6.13 -12.47
CA GLU A 264 14.42 -7.42 -12.37
C GLU A 264 13.88 -8.47 -13.35
N HIS A 265 12.60 -8.31 -13.78
CA HIS A 265 11.93 -9.22 -14.70
C HIS A 265 11.68 -8.58 -16.08
N SER A 266 12.37 -7.49 -16.37
CA SER A 266 12.19 -6.75 -17.62
C SER A 266 12.86 -7.48 -18.80
N VAL A 267 12.15 -7.54 -19.91
CA VAL A 267 12.68 -7.96 -21.21
C VAL A 267 12.92 -6.77 -22.15
N GLY A 268 13.03 -5.57 -21.57
CA GLY A 268 13.24 -4.32 -22.29
C GLY A 268 11.97 -3.76 -22.92
N ASN A 269 12.08 -2.62 -23.57
CA ASN A 269 11.00 -1.97 -24.30
C ASN A 269 10.74 -2.64 -25.66
N MET A 270 9.54 -2.49 -26.21
CA MET A 270 9.31 -2.82 -27.61
C MET A 270 10.11 -1.86 -28.49
N GLU A 271 11.02 -2.44 -29.26
CA GLU A 271 11.64 -1.70 -30.35
C GLU A 271 10.68 -1.68 -31.53
N VAL A 272 10.57 -0.52 -32.17
CA VAL A 272 9.87 -0.42 -33.46
C VAL A 272 10.71 -1.23 -34.44
N LEU A 273 10.16 -2.34 -34.92
CA LEU A 273 10.78 -3.09 -36.01
C LEU A 273 10.83 -2.16 -37.22
N SER A 274 12.01 -1.68 -37.52
CA SER A 274 12.32 -0.82 -38.68
C SER A 274 12.19 -1.58 -39.98
#